data_2bc4ba14c5072cf8f77fd1a5acffece3
#
_entry.id   2bc4ba14c5072cf8f77fd1a5acffece3
#
_cell.length_a   1.000
_cell.length_b   1.000
_cell.length_c   1.000
_cell.angle_alpha   90.00
_cell.angle_beta   90.00
_cell.angle_gamma   90.00
#
_symmetry.space_group_name_H-M   'P 1'
#
loop_
_entity.id
_entity.type
_entity.pdbx_description
1 polymer ?
#
loop_
_entity_poly.entity_id
_entity_poly.type
_entity_poly.pdbx_seq_one_letter_code
_entity_poly.pdbx_strand_id
1 'polypeptide(L)'
;MYKRQIRQLVVILREDGSIVKYLANPVWNLDSKREALSEVARKLKLDKETLNCLDVVAANGRFGELLPILEEFQHIWYRKNGYVEVSVQSAQALSNAQEKSLTANLEKMLSKKVVVNYEICPEILGGLIVKFGSSMIDDSIRGKLNRLEIMMKGGQ
;
A
#
# COMPACT_ATOMS: atom_id res chain seq x y z
N MET A 1 11.88 11.59 1.88
CA MET A 1 12.78 10.44 1.73
C MET A 1 12.17 9.15 2.28
N TYR A 2 11.58 9.13 3.44
CA TYR A 2 10.89 8.00 4.10
C TYR A 2 9.95 7.17 3.22
N LYS A 3 9.08 7.85 2.48
CA LYS A 3 8.04 7.27 1.64
C LYS A 3 8.54 6.20 0.65
N ARG A 4 9.74 6.43 0.13
CA ARG A 4 10.33 5.59 -0.91
C ARG A 4 10.99 4.34 -0.33
N GLN A 5 11.60 4.46 0.85
CA GLN A 5 12.40 3.40 1.48
C GLN A 5 11.53 2.28 2.06
N ILE A 6 10.51 2.61 2.85
CA ILE A 6 9.58 1.60 3.40
C ILE A 6 8.83 0.90 2.26
N ARG A 7 8.36 1.68 1.27
CA ARG A 7 7.68 1.12 0.10
C ARG A 7 8.60 0.18 -0.70
N GLN A 8 9.86 0.56 -0.90
CA GLN A 8 10.84 -0.31 -1.55
C GLN A 8 11.10 -1.58 -0.75
N LEU A 9 11.20 -1.49 0.57
CA LEU A 9 11.37 -2.65 1.45
C LEU A 9 10.17 -3.60 1.34
N VAL A 10 8.95 -3.08 1.41
CA VAL A 10 7.72 -3.87 1.28
C VAL A 10 7.63 -4.53 -0.11
N VAL A 11 7.97 -3.79 -1.17
CA VAL A 11 7.98 -4.34 -2.55
C VAL A 11 9.01 -5.46 -2.68
N ILE A 12 10.24 -5.24 -2.21
CA ILE A 12 11.29 -6.26 -2.25
C ILE A 12 10.89 -7.51 -1.46
N LEU A 13 10.31 -7.35 -0.28
CA LEU A 13 9.84 -8.48 0.53
C LEU A 13 8.65 -9.21 -0.11
N ARG A 14 7.82 -8.54 -0.90
CA ARG A 14 6.73 -9.18 -1.66
C ARG A 14 7.24 -9.91 -2.92
N GLU A 15 8.17 -9.31 -3.64
CA GLU A 15 8.73 -9.88 -4.87
C GLU A 15 9.67 -11.04 -4.55
N ASP A 16 10.55 -10.88 -3.55
CA ASP A 16 11.45 -11.94 -3.07
C ASP A 16 10.83 -12.73 -1.91
N GLY A 17 9.80 -13.51 -2.19
CA GLY A 17 9.20 -14.42 -1.22
C GLY A 17 10.19 -15.42 -0.58
N SER A 18 11.38 -15.55 -1.16
CA SER A 18 12.52 -16.32 -0.59
C SER A 18 13.04 -15.70 0.70
N ILE A 19 13.16 -14.36 0.78
CA ILE A 19 13.66 -13.66 1.97
C ILE A 19 12.66 -13.83 3.13
N VAL A 20 11.37 -13.69 2.85
CA VAL A 20 10.33 -13.87 3.88
C VAL A 20 10.29 -15.32 4.36
N LYS A 21 10.39 -16.30 3.47
CA LYS A 21 10.47 -17.72 3.80
C LYS A 21 11.72 -18.05 4.61
N TYR A 22 12.87 -17.48 4.26
CA TYR A 22 14.12 -17.63 5.02
C TYR A 22 13.97 -17.08 6.45
N LEU A 23 13.45 -15.87 6.59
CA LEU A 23 13.23 -15.22 7.87
C LEU A 23 12.16 -15.94 8.73
N ALA A 24 11.12 -16.47 8.12
CA ALA A 24 10.05 -17.21 8.79
C ALA A 24 10.44 -18.62 9.23
N ASN A 25 11.51 -19.19 8.63
CA ASN A 25 11.91 -20.57 8.90
C ASN A 25 12.48 -20.70 10.32
N PRO A 26 11.92 -21.56 11.21
CA PRO A 26 12.37 -21.70 12.59
C PRO A 26 13.74 -22.39 12.73
N VAL A 27 14.24 -23.05 11.70
CA VAL A 27 15.53 -23.77 11.69
C VAL A 27 16.73 -22.81 11.78
N TRP A 28 16.58 -21.58 11.28
CA TRP A 28 17.67 -20.60 11.27
C TRP A 28 17.78 -19.85 12.60
N ASN A 29 19.02 -19.66 13.05
CA ASN A 29 19.33 -18.97 14.30
C ASN A 29 18.91 -17.48 14.22
N LEU A 30 18.46 -16.93 15.35
CA LEU A 30 17.98 -15.54 15.47
C LEU A 30 19.06 -14.53 15.04
N ASP A 31 20.33 -14.80 15.35
CA ASP A 31 21.45 -13.93 15.01
C ASP A 31 21.67 -13.83 13.50
N SER A 32 21.62 -14.97 12.80
CA SER A 32 21.74 -14.99 11.33
C SER A 32 20.60 -14.24 10.63
N LYS A 33 19.39 -14.32 11.20
CA LYS A 33 18.23 -13.58 10.70
C LYS A 33 18.38 -12.07 10.92
N ARG A 34 18.93 -11.66 12.08
CA ARG A 34 19.23 -10.26 12.38
C ARG A 34 20.29 -9.69 11.44
N GLU A 35 21.35 -10.44 11.19
CA GLU A 35 22.41 -10.03 10.24
C GLU A 35 21.85 -9.82 8.84
N ALA A 36 21.09 -10.80 8.31
CA ALA A 36 20.44 -10.67 7.01
C ALA A 36 19.54 -9.45 6.92
N LEU A 37 18.72 -9.19 7.95
CA LEU A 37 17.84 -8.03 8.01
C LEU A 37 18.64 -6.71 8.06
N SER A 38 19.74 -6.67 8.83
CA SER A 38 20.62 -5.52 8.93
C SER A 38 21.35 -5.20 7.62
N GLU A 39 21.74 -6.23 6.85
CA GLU A 39 22.33 -6.05 5.53
C GLU A 39 21.34 -5.46 4.52
N VAL A 40 20.10 -5.96 4.50
CA VAL A 40 19.03 -5.39 3.67
C VAL A 40 18.77 -3.94 4.06
N ALA A 41 18.71 -3.66 5.35
CA ALA A 41 18.52 -2.31 5.89
C ALA A 41 19.65 -1.34 5.48
N ARG A 42 20.92 -1.79 5.50
CA ARG A 42 22.08 -1.01 5.03
C ARG A 42 22.02 -0.72 3.55
N LYS A 43 21.72 -1.73 2.72
CA LYS A 43 21.63 -1.57 1.26
C LYS A 43 20.55 -0.57 0.86
N LEU A 44 19.44 -0.55 1.58
CA LEU A 44 18.32 0.35 1.34
C LEU A 44 18.49 1.72 2.01
N LYS A 45 19.55 1.91 2.80
CA LYS A 45 19.82 3.14 3.59
C LYS A 45 18.58 3.57 4.37
N LEU A 46 17.99 2.63 5.13
CA LEU A 46 16.76 2.87 5.86
C LEU A 46 16.95 3.92 6.97
N ASP A 47 15.89 4.67 7.21
CA ASP A 47 15.88 5.67 8.27
C ASP A 47 15.83 5.04 9.68
N LYS A 48 16.29 5.79 10.66
CA LYS A 48 16.43 5.34 12.06
C LYS A 48 15.12 4.78 12.65
N GLU A 49 13.98 5.36 12.32
CA GLU A 49 12.69 4.88 12.81
C GLU A 49 12.31 3.51 12.21
N THR A 50 12.58 3.32 10.93
CA THR A 50 12.36 2.03 10.26
C THR A 50 13.32 0.96 10.81
N LEU A 51 14.58 1.32 11.05
CA LEU A 51 15.57 0.43 11.68
C LEU A 51 15.11 0.01 13.07
N ASN A 52 14.67 0.93 13.90
CA ASN A 52 14.16 0.63 15.23
C ASN A 52 12.94 -0.32 15.18
N CYS A 53 12.05 -0.13 14.20
CA CYS A 53 10.91 -1.05 14.00
C CYS A 53 11.39 -2.46 13.65
N LEU A 54 12.35 -2.58 12.74
CA LEU A 54 12.94 -3.86 12.35
C LEU A 54 13.65 -4.54 13.52
N ASP A 55 14.38 -3.79 14.34
CA ASP A 55 15.07 -4.29 15.53
C ASP A 55 14.07 -4.83 16.56
N VAL A 56 12.95 -4.15 16.78
CA VAL A 56 11.88 -4.63 17.68
C VAL A 56 11.26 -5.92 17.16
N VAL A 57 11.00 -6.02 15.86
CA VAL A 57 10.47 -7.26 15.24
C VAL A 57 11.46 -8.41 15.37
N ALA A 58 12.75 -8.11 15.13
CA ALA A 58 13.83 -9.09 15.28
C ALA A 58 14.02 -9.56 16.72
N ALA A 59 13.95 -8.64 17.69
CA ALA A 59 14.05 -8.96 19.11
C ALA A 59 12.93 -9.89 19.59
N ASN A 60 11.73 -9.71 19.06
CA ASN A 60 10.56 -10.54 19.39
C ASN A 60 10.45 -11.83 18.57
N GLY A 61 11.37 -12.08 17.62
CA GLY A 61 11.35 -13.27 16.77
C GLY A 61 10.17 -13.35 15.78
N ARG A 62 9.44 -12.24 15.57
CA ARG A 62 8.23 -12.18 14.73
C ARG A 62 8.51 -11.97 13.25
N PHE A 63 9.51 -12.64 12.72
CA PHE A 63 9.93 -12.50 11.32
C PHE A 63 8.86 -12.94 10.31
N GLY A 64 8.01 -13.93 10.68
CA GLY A 64 6.90 -14.37 9.82
C GLY A 64 5.82 -13.31 9.61
N GLU A 65 5.69 -12.37 10.54
CA GLU A 65 4.72 -11.28 10.51
C GLU A 65 5.35 -9.95 10.04
N LEU A 66 6.60 -9.99 9.58
CA LEU A 66 7.36 -8.79 9.20
C LEU A 66 6.63 -7.96 8.15
N LEU A 67 6.07 -8.61 7.13
CA LEU A 67 5.37 -7.92 6.04
C LEU A 67 4.12 -7.18 6.54
N PRO A 68 3.14 -7.82 7.21
CA PRO A 68 1.98 -7.11 7.75
C PRO A 68 2.33 -6.04 8.78
N ILE A 69 3.38 -6.25 9.58
CA ILE A 69 3.85 -5.23 10.55
C ILE A 69 4.38 -3.99 9.82
N LEU A 70 5.17 -4.16 8.76
CA LEU A 70 5.68 -3.04 7.97
C LEU A 70 4.58 -2.29 7.23
N GLU A 71 3.58 -2.99 6.73
CA GLU A 71 2.41 -2.39 6.08
C GLU A 71 1.62 -1.53 7.08
N GLU A 72 1.33 -2.05 8.27
CA GLU A 72 0.63 -1.29 9.29
C GLU A 72 1.47 -0.13 9.83
N PHE A 73 2.79 -0.32 10.00
CA PHE A 73 3.71 0.76 10.35
C PHE A 73 3.66 1.89 9.32
N GLN A 74 3.58 1.55 8.03
CA GLN A 74 3.46 2.52 6.94
C GLN A 74 2.12 3.29 7.04
N HIS A 75 1.01 2.62 7.32
CA HIS A 75 -0.30 3.24 7.52
C HIS A 75 -0.31 4.20 8.71
N ILE A 76 0.27 3.78 9.84
CA ILE A 76 0.39 4.63 11.04
C ILE A 76 1.24 5.87 10.73
N TRP A 77 2.36 5.68 10.03
CA TRP A 77 3.25 6.77 9.66
C TRP A 77 2.54 7.78 8.74
N TYR A 78 1.77 7.32 7.75
CA TYR A 78 0.98 8.20 6.89
C TYR A 78 -0.04 9.01 7.69
N ARG A 79 -0.78 8.38 8.59
CA ARG A 79 -1.74 9.07 9.46
C ARG A 79 -1.07 10.13 10.35
N LYS A 80 0.06 9.80 10.99
CA LYS A 80 0.82 10.75 11.83
C LYS A 80 1.31 11.97 11.05
N ASN A 81 1.70 11.79 9.79
CA ASN A 81 2.23 12.87 8.97
C ASN A 81 1.15 13.58 8.12
N GLY A 82 -0.12 13.34 8.41
CA GLY A 82 -1.24 14.01 7.73
C GLY A 82 -1.43 13.61 6.27
N TYR A 83 -0.88 12.47 5.85
CA TYR A 83 -1.17 11.90 4.54
C TYR A 83 -2.48 11.13 4.57
N VAL A 84 -3.22 11.20 3.47
CA VAL A 84 -4.41 10.39 3.23
C VAL A 84 -4.06 9.31 2.21
N GLU A 85 -4.30 8.06 2.56
CA GLU A 85 -4.19 6.96 1.62
C GLU A 85 -5.45 6.85 0.80
N VAL A 86 -5.25 6.72 -0.51
CA VAL A 86 -6.32 6.57 -1.49
C VAL A 86 -6.02 5.33 -2.33
N SER A 87 -6.93 4.38 -2.37
CA SER A 87 -6.90 3.27 -3.32
C SER A 87 -7.71 3.65 -4.55
N VAL A 88 -7.08 3.53 -5.71
CA VAL A 88 -7.69 3.80 -7.01
C VAL A 88 -7.70 2.50 -7.81
N GLN A 89 -8.90 2.00 -8.09
CA GLN A 89 -9.10 0.86 -8.97
C GLN A 89 -9.48 1.35 -10.36
N SER A 90 -8.81 0.84 -11.37
CA SER A 90 -9.05 1.16 -12.78
C SER A 90 -9.14 -0.11 -13.63
N ALA A 91 -9.89 -0.07 -14.73
CA ALA A 91 -9.98 -1.20 -15.67
C ALA A 91 -8.66 -1.46 -16.40
N GLN A 92 -7.86 -0.42 -16.59
CA GLN A 92 -6.59 -0.46 -17.32
C GLN A 92 -5.53 0.36 -16.57
N ALA A 93 -4.27 0.10 -16.87
CA ALA A 93 -3.16 0.89 -16.34
C ALA A 93 -3.29 2.36 -16.75
N LEU A 94 -3.17 3.26 -15.77
CA LEU A 94 -3.18 4.69 -16.02
C LEU A 94 -1.84 5.16 -16.57
N SER A 95 -1.84 6.14 -17.44
CA SER A 95 -0.61 6.80 -17.87
C SER A 95 -0.05 7.69 -16.76
N ASN A 96 1.25 7.93 -16.77
CA ASN A 96 1.92 8.81 -15.80
C ASN A 96 1.30 10.22 -15.71
N ALA A 97 0.77 10.73 -16.83
CA ALA A 97 0.09 12.03 -16.89
C ALA A 97 -1.25 11.97 -16.15
N GLN A 98 -2.02 10.91 -16.36
CA GLN A 98 -3.31 10.68 -15.68
C GLN A 98 -3.12 10.48 -14.18
N GLU A 99 -2.13 9.70 -13.75
CA GLU A 99 -1.81 9.52 -12.34
C GLU A 99 -1.48 10.83 -11.63
N LYS A 100 -0.63 11.67 -12.25
CA LYS A 100 -0.28 12.99 -11.71
C LYS A 100 -1.50 13.91 -11.61
N SER A 101 -2.31 13.96 -12.66
CA SER A 101 -3.52 14.80 -12.69
C SER A 101 -4.53 14.34 -11.63
N LEU A 102 -4.76 13.03 -11.52
CA LEU A 102 -5.64 12.45 -10.51
C LEU A 102 -5.15 12.75 -9.09
N THR A 103 -3.86 12.56 -8.83
CA THR A 103 -3.25 12.85 -7.53
C THR A 103 -3.42 14.33 -7.16
N ALA A 104 -3.16 15.25 -8.10
CA ALA A 104 -3.33 16.69 -7.88
C ALA A 104 -4.79 17.08 -7.59
N ASN A 105 -5.74 16.47 -8.28
CA ASN A 105 -7.17 16.70 -8.02
C ASN A 105 -7.61 16.16 -6.65
N LEU A 106 -7.13 14.98 -6.27
CA LEU A 106 -7.40 14.40 -4.95
C LEU A 106 -6.79 15.23 -3.82
N GLU A 107 -5.57 15.75 -3.99
CA GLU A 107 -4.93 16.63 -3.02
C GLU A 107 -5.71 17.95 -2.83
N LYS A 108 -6.22 18.51 -3.92
CA LYS A 108 -7.08 19.71 -3.86
C LYS A 108 -8.41 19.42 -3.16
N MET A 109 -9.05 18.30 -3.50
CA MET A 109 -10.34 17.93 -2.91
C MET A 109 -10.26 17.62 -1.42
N LEU A 110 -9.20 16.93 -1.00
CA LEU A 110 -9.00 16.51 0.39
C LEU A 110 -8.23 17.56 1.21
N SER A 111 -7.67 18.60 0.60
CA SER A 111 -6.80 19.61 1.23
C SER A 111 -5.66 19.00 2.05
N LYS A 112 -5.21 17.82 1.66
CA LYS A 112 -4.14 17.04 2.32
C LYS A 112 -3.25 16.39 1.27
N LYS A 113 -2.03 16.05 1.67
CA LYS A 113 -1.14 15.25 0.82
C LYS A 113 -1.69 13.83 0.70
N VAL A 114 -1.70 13.32 -0.53
CA VAL A 114 -2.30 12.02 -0.84
C VAL A 114 -1.23 11.00 -1.21
N VAL A 115 -1.42 9.79 -0.76
CA VAL A 115 -0.70 8.61 -1.24
C VAL A 115 -1.67 7.73 -2.00
N VAL A 116 -1.45 7.61 -3.31
CA VAL A 116 -2.33 6.83 -4.17
C VAL A 116 -1.74 5.45 -4.41
N ASN A 117 -2.53 4.43 -4.14
CA ASN A 117 -2.25 3.04 -4.49
C ASN A 117 -3.14 2.67 -5.68
N TYR A 118 -2.53 2.29 -6.80
CA TYR A 118 -3.24 1.93 -8.02
C TYR A 118 -3.38 0.41 -8.11
N GLU A 119 -4.60 -0.04 -8.40
CA GLU A 119 -4.93 -1.45 -8.64
C GLU A 119 -5.63 -1.58 -9.99
N ILE A 120 -5.23 -2.56 -10.78
CA ILE A 120 -5.90 -2.87 -12.03
C ILE A 120 -6.98 -3.91 -11.75
N CYS A 121 -8.23 -3.53 -11.99
CA CYS A 121 -9.40 -4.36 -11.80
C CYS A 121 -10.23 -4.40 -13.09
N PRO A 122 -10.01 -5.36 -13.99
CA PRO A 122 -10.72 -5.44 -15.27
C PRO A 122 -12.23 -5.60 -15.13
N GLU A 123 -12.70 -6.08 -13.99
CA GLU A 123 -14.12 -6.31 -13.71
C GLU A 123 -14.99 -5.06 -13.70
N ILE A 124 -14.40 -3.87 -13.52
CA ILE A 124 -15.15 -2.60 -13.52
C ILE A 124 -15.53 -2.12 -14.92
N LEU A 125 -15.10 -2.84 -15.99
CA LEU A 125 -15.37 -2.59 -17.41
C LEU A 125 -14.85 -1.24 -17.92
N GLY A 126 -14.62 -0.26 -17.08
CA GLY A 126 -14.13 1.09 -17.40
C GLY A 126 -14.49 2.10 -16.31
N GLY A 127 -13.81 3.24 -16.31
CA GLY A 127 -13.91 4.25 -15.26
C GLY A 127 -12.97 4.00 -14.11
N LEU A 128 -13.23 4.65 -12.99
CA LEU A 128 -12.39 4.63 -11.78
C LEU A 128 -13.24 4.43 -10.53
N ILE A 129 -12.73 3.64 -9.60
CA ILE A 129 -13.25 3.58 -8.23
C ILE A 129 -12.17 4.14 -7.31
N VAL A 130 -12.51 5.16 -6.54
CA VAL A 130 -11.61 5.83 -5.62
C VAL A 130 -12.09 5.60 -4.20
N LYS A 131 -11.26 4.97 -3.36
CA LYS A 131 -11.56 4.70 -1.95
C LYS A 131 -10.60 5.48 -1.07
N PHE A 132 -11.11 6.21 -0.09
CA PHE A 132 -10.31 6.93 0.90
C PHE A 132 -11.00 6.91 2.26
N GLY A 133 -10.32 6.36 3.26
CA GLY A 133 -10.95 6.12 4.57
C GLY A 133 -12.20 5.25 4.47
N SER A 134 -13.32 5.75 4.98
CA SER A 134 -14.64 5.11 4.90
C SER A 134 -15.46 5.55 3.68
N SER A 135 -14.93 6.45 2.85
CA SER A 135 -15.63 7.00 1.70
C SER A 135 -15.18 6.31 0.40
N MET A 136 -16.13 6.13 -0.51
CA MET A 136 -15.89 5.57 -1.83
C MET A 136 -16.59 6.40 -2.90
N ILE A 137 -15.85 6.76 -3.94
CA ILE A 137 -16.40 7.39 -5.14
C ILE A 137 -16.30 6.36 -6.27
N ASP A 138 -17.44 5.92 -6.75
CA ASP A 138 -17.56 4.98 -7.85
C ASP A 138 -18.06 5.69 -9.11
N ASP A 139 -17.14 5.95 -10.04
CA ASP A 139 -17.41 6.47 -11.39
C ASP A 139 -17.21 5.39 -12.46
N SER A 140 -17.29 4.13 -12.08
CA SER A 140 -17.18 3.00 -13.01
C SER A 140 -18.43 2.86 -13.89
N ILE A 141 -18.24 2.32 -15.08
CA ILE A 141 -19.35 1.98 -15.98
C ILE A 141 -20.30 0.98 -15.32
N ARG A 142 -19.75 -0.01 -14.64
CA ARG A 142 -20.52 -1.01 -13.89
C ARG A 142 -21.39 -0.36 -12.80
N GLY A 143 -20.82 0.57 -12.02
CA GLY A 143 -21.56 1.30 -11.00
C GLY A 143 -22.67 2.18 -11.58
N LYS A 144 -22.44 2.80 -12.76
CA LYS A 144 -23.45 3.57 -13.49
C LYS A 144 -24.60 2.67 -13.97
N LEU A 145 -24.30 1.51 -14.55
CA LEU A 145 -25.30 0.53 -15.02
C LEU A 145 -26.14 0.00 -13.86
N ASN A 146 -25.52 -0.37 -12.75
CA ASN A 146 -26.25 -0.85 -11.57
C ASN A 146 -27.21 0.23 -11.03
N ARG A 147 -26.78 1.48 -10.97
CA ARG A 147 -27.67 2.60 -10.56
C ARG A 147 -28.85 2.78 -11.51
N LEU A 148 -28.63 2.68 -12.82
CA LEU A 148 -29.70 2.73 -13.80
C LEU A 148 -30.68 1.56 -13.65
N GLU A 149 -30.17 0.34 -13.45
CA GLU A 149 -31.00 -0.84 -13.22
C GLU A 149 -31.89 -0.70 -11.98
N ILE A 150 -31.33 -0.19 -10.85
CA ILE A 150 -32.09 0.07 -9.63
C ILE A 150 -33.18 1.13 -9.88
N MET A 151 -32.87 2.21 -10.59
CA MET A 151 -33.87 3.25 -10.92
C MET A 151 -34.99 2.70 -11.79
N MET A 152 -34.67 1.83 -12.74
CA MET A 152 -35.69 1.21 -13.62
C MET A 152 -36.57 0.19 -12.89
N LYS A 153 -36.02 -0.54 -11.90
CA LYS A 153 -36.77 -1.50 -11.08
C LYS A 153 -37.53 -0.85 -9.94
N GLY A 154 -37.11 0.31 -9.44
CA GLY A 154 -37.78 1.03 -8.34
C GLY A 154 -38.89 1.97 -8.78
N GLY A 155 -39.22 2.02 -10.06
CA GLY A 155 -40.31 2.82 -10.64
C GLY A 155 -41.66 2.11 -10.79
N GLN A 156 -41.86 0.99 -10.06
CA GLN A 156 -43.17 0.32 -9.98
C GLN A 156 -43.75 0.44 -8.59
#